data_cfba94a92c7410cf5923d82ebca8a213
#
_entry.id   cfba94a92c7410cf5923d82ebca8a213
#
_cell.length_a   1.000
_cell.length_b   1.000
_cell.length_c   1.000
_cell.angle_alpha   90.00
_cell.angle_beta   90.00
_cell.angle_gamma   90.00
#
_symmetry.space_group_name_H-M   'P 1'
#
loop_
_entity.id
_entity.type
_entity.pdbx_description
1 polymer ?
#
loop_
_entity_poly.entity_id
_entity_poly.type
_entity_poly.pdbx_seq_one_letter_code
_entity_poly.pdbx_strand_id
1 'polypeptide(L)'
;MTLFKRAIAMTYRINEFEFALPDAELQDSSINILKFPTLDTTLIISRSFLADDETLHSNFDAQLKRLEQQVSNLRYQPVQRVRVGTKYEVEALELRSQFSKAADEVYQFQLALVLPSTRKMLALSYVKAQALGAAEAEHWSRIKLSLTFDGVQ
;
A
#
# COMPACT_ATOMS: atom_id res chain seq x y z
N MET A 1 -9.57 41.46 -7.72
CA MET A 1 -9.55 40.94 -7.55
C MET A 1 -9.73 39.98 -7.48
N THR A 2 -9.50 39.69 -7.67
CA THR A 2 -9.60 38.80 -7.54
C THR A 2 -9.27 38.10 -6.68
N LEU A 3 -8.89 38.19 -6.11
CA LEU A 3 -8.52 37.66 -5.28
C LEU A 3 -9.12 36.82 -4.72
N PHE A 4 -9.76 36.56 -4.53
CA PHE A 4 -10.30 35.81 -4.05
C PHE A 4 -10.46 34.72 -4.37
N LYS A 5 -10.33 34.55 -5.08
CA LYS A 5 -10.26 33.52 -5.56
C LYS A 5 -9.34 32.67 -5.10
N ARG A 6 -8.79 32.63 -4.66
CA ARG A 6 -8.00 31.97 -4.14
C ARG A 6 -8.28 31.42 -3.10
N ALA A 7 -8.55 31.69 -2.85
CA ALA A 7 -8.76 31.38 -1.60
C ALA A 7 -9.51 30.17 -1.24
N ILE A 8 -9.55 29.24 -2.04
CA ILE A 8 -10.10 27.99 -1.63
C ILE A 8 -9.10 27.36 -0.67
N ALA A 9 -9.42 27.38 0.60
CA ALA A 9 -8.59 26.74 1.59
C ALA A 9 -8.66 25.24 1.36
N MET A 10 -7.54 24.64 1.15
CA MET A 10 -7.46 23.19 1.14
C MET A 10 -7.22 22.72 2.56
N THR A 11 -7.83 21.60 2.91
CA THR A 11 -7.62 20.98 4.20
C THR A 11 -6.99 19.62 4.05
N TYR A 12 -6.22 19.24 5.03
CA TYR A 12 -5.67 17.90 5.12
C TYR A 12 -6.25 17.22 6.35
N ARG A 13 -6.77 16.02 6.16
CA ARG A 13 -7.46 15.30 7.22
C ARG A 13 -6.74 14.00 7.53
N ILE A 14 -6.53 13.77 8.82
CA ILE A 14 -6.15 12.45 9.33
C ILE A 14 -7.29 11.96 10.21
N ASN A 15 -7.13 10.83 10.86
CA ASN A 15 -8.21 10.25 11.67
C ASN A 15 -8.62 11.15 12.82
N GLU A 16 -7.67 11.85 13.42
CA GLU A 16 -7.90 12.58 14.67
C GLU A 16 -8.26 14.04 14.45
N PHE A 17 -7.81 14.65 13.36
CA PHE A 17 -8.06 16.07 13.13
C PHE A 17 -7.83 16.44 11.67
N GLU A 18 -8.17 17.67 11.36
CA GLU A 18 -7.82 18.22 10.05
C GLU A 18 -7.20 19.60 10.26
N PHE A 19 -6.45 20.02 9.28
CA PHE A 19 -5.84 21.34 9.33
C PHE A 19 -5.81 21.95 7.93
N ALA A 20 -5.64 23.27 7.89
CA ALA A 20 -5.61 24.00 6.64
C ALA A 20 -4.23 23.87 6.00
N LEU A 21 -4.22 23.65 4.71
CA LEU A 21 -2.98 23.64 3.92
C LEU A 21 -2.81 25.00 3.29
N PRO A 22 -1.76 25.72 3.65
CA PRO A 22 -1.52 27.01 3.02
C PRO A 22 -1.01 26.91 1.59
N ASP A 23 -0.60 25.71 1.20
CA ASP A 23 0.01 25.48 -0.09
C ASP A 23 -0.70 24.30 -0.76
N ALA A 24 -1.06 24.49 -2.02
CA ALA A 24 -1.78 23.45 -2.76
C ALA A 24 -0.87 22.34 -3.27
N GLU A 25 0.44 22.56 -3.32
CA GLU A 25 1.35 21.53 -3.84
C GLU A 25 1.82 20.64 -2.72
N LEU A 26 1.22 19.48 -2.64
CA LEU A 26 1.48 18.54 -1.58
C LEU A 26 1.55 17.12 -2.15
N GLN A 27 2.59 16.41 -1.78
CA GLN A 27 2.63 14.95 -1.98
C GLN A 27 2.46 14.28 -0.64
N ASP A 28 1.39 13.51 -0.52
CA ASP A 28 1.12 12.77 0.70
C ASP A 28 1.90 11.45 0.67
N SER A 29 2.97 11.39 1.45
CA SER A 29 3.82 10.20 1.57
C SER A 29 3.64 9.52 2.92
N SER A 30 2.47 9.70 3.52
CA SER A 30 2.21 9.13 4.83
C SER A 30 2.18 7.60 4.78
N ILE A 31 2.42 7.01 5.92
CA ILE A 31 2.40 5.57 6.11
C ILE A 31 1.40 5.27 7.21
N ASN A 32 0.50 4.32 6.94
CA ASN A 32 -0.41 3.82 7.97
C ASN A 32 0.11 2.49 8.48
N ILE A 33 0.16 2.35 9.78
CA ILE A 33 0.57 1.09 10.41
C ILE A 33 -0.57 0.67 11.34
N LEU A 34 -1.20 -0.45 11.02
CA LEU A 34 -2.34 -0.97 11.77
C LEU A 34 -1.96 -2.32 12.35
N LYS A 35 -2.12 -2.46 13.65
CA LYS A 35 -1.78 -3.72 14.34
C LYS A 35 -3.05 -4.44 14.72
N PHE A 36 -3.05 -5.75 14.48
CA PHE A 36 -4.17 -6.63 14.80
C PHE A 36 -3.73 -7.61 15.88
N PRO A 37 -3.96 -7.27 17.16
CA PRO A 37 -3.41 -8.08 18.25
C PRO A 37 -3.92 -9.52 18.26
N THR A 38 -5.17 -9.74 17.85
CA THR A 38 -5.75 -11.09 17.88
C THR A 38 -4.98 -12.07 17.00
N LEU A 39 -4.57 -11.60 15.82
CA LEU A 39 -3.84 -12.44 14.88
C LEU A 39 -2.33 -12.19 14.95
N ASP A 40 -1.91 -11.22 15.73
CA ASP A 40 -0.51 -10.80 15.82
C ASP A 40 0.06 -10.45 14.46
N THR A 41 -0.72 -9.71 13.67
CA THR A 41 -0.33 -9.25 12.36
C THR A 41 -0.31 -7.73 12.31
N THR A 42 0.36 -7.20 11.30
CA THR A 42 0.44 -5.75 11.07
C THR A 42 0.20 -5.47 9.60
N LEU A 43 -0.64 -4.49 9.32
CA LEU A 43 -0.86 -4.00 7.97
C LEU A 43 -0.17 -2.66 7.83
N ILE A 44 0.71 -2.55 6.83
CA ILE A 44 1.45 -1.34 6.56
C ILE A 44 1.01 -0.85 5.19
N ILE A 45 0.56 0.40 5.11
CA ILE A 45 0.12 1.01 3.87
C ILE A 45 1.01 2.20 3.57
N SER A 46 1.65 2.18 2.42
CA SER A 46 2.54 3.27 2.02
C SER A 46 2.08 3.85 0.69
N ARG A 47 2.50 5.08 0.44
CA ARG A 47 2.12 5.86 -0.75
C ARG A 47 3.36 6.35 -1.45
N SER A 48 3.31 6.34 -2.78
CA SER A 48 4.37 6.89 -3.61
C SER A 48 3.77 7.32 -4.94
N PHE A 49 4.60 7.93 -5.77
CA PHE A 49 4.16 8.34 -7.11
C PHE A 49 5.06 7.70 -8.14
N LEU A 50 4.46 7.14 -9.17
CA LEU A 50 5.23 6.57 -10.26
C LEU A 50 5.87 7.68 -11.08
N ALA A 51 7.12 7.49 -11.45
CA ALA A 51 7.78 8.37 -12.39
C ALA A 51 7.14 8.20 -13.77
N ASP A 52 7.37 9.18 -14.66
CA ASP A 52 6.72 9.19 -15.96
C ASP A 52 6.99 7.93 -16.79
N ASP A 53 8.17 7.35 -16.63
CA ASP A 53 8.56 6.17 -17.37
C ASP A 53 8.33 4.87 -16.61
N GLU A 54 7.71 4.93 -15.43
CA GLU A 54 7.45 3.74 -14.63
C GLU A 54 6.03 3.22 -14.83
N THR A 55 5.90 1.90 -14.74
CA THR A 55 4.62 1.22 -14.64
C THR A 55 4.55 0.55 -13.27
N LEU A 56 3.35 0.10 -12.91
CA LEU A 56 3.19 -0.67 -11.68
C LEU A 56 4.13 -1.87 -11.67
N HIS A 57 4.21 -2.61 -12.77
CA HIS A 57 5.08 -3.77 -12.88
C HIS A 57 6.55 -3.40 -12.72
N SER A 58 7.02 -2.38 -13.42
CA SER A 58 8.43 -2.04 -13.37
C SER A 58 8.84 -1.54 -11.98
N ASN A 59 7.96 -0.80 -11.33
CA ASN A 59 8.22 -0.34 -9.96
C ASN A 59 8.25 -1.53 -8.99
N PHE A 60 7.29 -2.43 -9.15
CA PHE A 60 7.19 -3.60 -8.27
C PHE A 60 8.44 -4.48 -8.41
N ASP A 61 8.88 -4.71 -9.64
CA ASP A 61 10.10 -5.48 -9.90
C ASP A 61 11.32 -4.83 -9.27
N ALA A 62 11.43 -3.52 -9.38
CA ALA A 62 12.56 -2.80 -8.80
C ALA A 62 12.56 -2.90 -7.28
N GLN A 63 11.38 -2.83 -6.66
CA GLN A 63 11.27 -2.96 -5.21
C GLN A 63 11.64 -4.37 -4.76
N LEU A 64 11.22 -5.38 -5.50
CA LEU A 64 11.57 -6.77 -5.16
C LEU A 64 13.08 -6.99 -5.24
N LYS A 65 13.74 -6.43 -6.25
CA LYS A 65 15.19 -6.52 -6.37
C LYS A 65 15.89 -5.84 -5.21
N ARG A 66 15.38 -4.69 -4.78
CA ARG A 66 15.97 -4.01 -3.62
C ARG A 66 15.80 -4.85 -2.35
N LEU A 67 14.63 -5.48 -2.20
CA LEU A 67 14.40 -6.35 -1.06
C LEU A 67 15.40 -7.50 -1.03
N GLU A 68 15.66 -8.11 -2.18
CA GLU A 68 16.64 -9.19 -2.28
C GLU A 68 18.01 -8.78 -1.75
N GLN A 69 18.37 -7.52 -1.94
CA GLN A 69 19.66 -7.00 -1.50
C GLN A 69 19.69 -6.63 -0.02
N GLN A 70 18.52 -6.42 0.59
CA GLN A 70 18.44 -5.92 1.95
C GLN A 70 18.16 -7.00 2.99
N VAL A 71 17.70 -8.17 2.57
CA VAL A 71 17.31 -9.23 3.49
C VAL A 71 18.02 -10.52 3.12
N SER A 72 17.91 -11.52 4.02
CA SER A 72 18.49 -12.83 3.80
C SER A 72 17.39 -13.85 3.60
N ASN A 73 17.73 -14.91 2.86
CA ASN A 73 16.85 -16.08 2.69
C ASN A 73 15.49 -15.71 2.11
N LEU A 74 15.48 -14.78 1.17
CA LEU A 74 14.23 -14.38 0.53
C LEU A 74 13.66 -15.51 -0.30
N ARG A 75 12.41 -15.85 -0.03
CA ARG A 75 11.63 -16.83 -0.80
C ARG A 75 10.31 -16.19 -1.15
N TYR A 76 9.87 -16.38 -2.37
CA TYR A 76 8.59 -15.83 -2.79
C TYR A 76 7.99 -16.68 -3.90
N GLN A 77 6.66 -16.61 -4.01
CA GLN A 77 5.93 -17.22 -5.09
C GLN A 77 5.84 -16.24 -6.25
N PRO A 78 5.54 -16.71 -7.46
CA PRO A 78 5.41 -15.80 -8.59
C PRO A 78 4.37 -14.70 -8.32
N VAL A 79 4.67 -13.49 -8.79
CA VAL A 79 3.77 -12.35 -8.69
C VAL A 79 2.49 -12.67 -9.45
N GLN A 80 1.35 -12.35 -8.86
CA GLN A 80 0.05 -12.60 -9.47
C GLN A 80 -0.68 -11.30 -9.71
N ARG A 81 -1.42 -11.24 -10.82
CA ARG A 81 -2.37 -10.17 -11.05
C ARG A 81 -3.68 -10.54 -10.40
N VAL A 82 -4.22 -9.62 -9.62
CA VAL A 82 -5.49 -9.83 -8.92
C VAL A 82 -6.34 -8.59 -9.09
N ARG A 83 -7.63 -8.74 -8.80
CA ARG A 83 -8.53 -7.61 -8.77
C ARG A 83 -9.04 -7.44 -7.36
N VAL A 84 -9.09 -6.20 -6.90
CA VAL A 84 -9.43 -5.87 -5.52
C VAL A 84 -10.53 -4.82 -5.50
N GLY A 85 -11.08 -4.65 -4.29
CA GLY A 85 -12.16 -3.71 -4.09
C GLY A 85 -13.52 -4.37 -4.12
N THR A 86 -14.52 -3.67 -3.60
CA THR A 86 -15.88 -4.20 -3.48
C THR A 86 -16.52 -4.51 -4.83
N LYS A 87 -16.01 -3.90 -5.90
CA LYS A 87 -16.52 -4.11 -7.26
C LYS A 87 -15.50 -4.78 -8.16
N TYR A 88 -14.40 -5.29 -7.61
CA TYR A 88 -13.29 -5.85 -8.39
C TYR A 88 -12.81 -4.88 -9.47
N GLU A 89 -12.83 -3.59 -9.15
CA GLU A 89 -12.59 -2.58 -10.18
C GLU A 89 -11.13 -2.21 -10.38
N VAL A 90 -10.25 -2.60 -9.46
CA VAL A 90 -8.85 -2.19 -9.53
C VAL A 90 -7.94 -3.40 -9.66
N GLU A 91 -7.12 -3.37 -10.71
CA GLU A 91 -6.10 -4.40 -10.91
C GLU A 91 -4.90 -4.11 -10.03
N ALA A 92 -4.35 -5.16 -9.43
CA ALA A 92 -3.24 -5.05 -8.49
C ALA A 92 -2.27 -6.19 -8.72
N LEU A 93 -1.06 -6.05 -8.18
CA LEU A 93 -0.08 -7.12 -8.13
C LEU A 93 0.00 -7.64 -6.71
N GLU A 94 0.03 -8.96 -6.57
CA GLU A 94 0.09 -9.60 -5.27
C GLU A 94 1.30 -10.53 -5.20
N LEU A 95 1.98 -10.51 -4.06
CA LEU A 95 3.15 -11.35 -3.82
C LEU A 95 3.08 -11.93 -2.42
N ARG A 96 3.46 -13.19 -2.31
CA ARG A 96 3.67 -13.84 -1.02
C ARG A 96 5.14 -14.10 -0.86
N SER A 97 5.69 -13.68 0.27
CA SER A 97 7.13 -13.80 0.48
C SER A 97 7.44 -14.07 1.94
N GLN A 98 8.65 -14.57 2.17
CA GLN A 98 9.20 -14.70 3.51
C GLN A 98 10.71 -14.47 3.42
N PHE A 99 11.27 -13.95 4.49
CA PHE A 99 12.70 -13.65 4.54
C PHE A 99 13.15 -13.45 5.97
N SER A 100 14.47 -13.36 6.14
CA SER A 100 15.07 -13.05 7.43
C SER A 100 15.66 -11.66 7.36
N LYS A 101 15.43 -10.85 8.40
CA LYS A 101 16.03 -9.54 8.52
C LYS A 101 16.63 -9.45 9.91
N ALA A 102 17.97 -9.34 9.98
CA ALA A 102 18.70 -9.49 11.23
C ALA A 102 18.32 -10.84 11.85
N ALA A 103 17.85 -10.86 13.09
CA ALA A 103 17.47 -12.10 13.77
C ALA A 103 16.00 -12.45 13.59
N ASP A 104 15.25 -11.64 12.87
CA ASP A 104 13.80 -11.79 12.76
C ASP A 104 13.39 -12.47 11.47
N GLU A 105 12.39 -13.35 11.58
CA GLU A 105 11.71 -13.91 10.41
C GLU A 105 10.53 -13.03 10.08
N VAL A 106 10.31 -12.82 8.79
CA VAL A 106 9.18 -12.02 8.30
C VAL A 106 8.43 -12.83 7.25
N TYR A 107 7.13 -12.96 7.47
CA TYR A 107 6.21 -13.58 6.51
C TYR A 107 5.24 -12.50 6.08
N GLN A 108 5.02 -12.34 4.76
CA GLN A 108 4.17 -11.26 4.33
C GLN A 108 3.38 -11.58 3.07
N PHE A 109 2.19 -10.98 3.02
CA PHE A 109 1.42 -10.81 1.80
C PHE A 109 1.59 -9.36 1.39
N GLN A 110 1.86 -9.10 0.12
CA GLN A 110 2.03 -7.75 -0.40
C GLN A 110 1.08 -7.51 -1.55
N LEU A 111 0.57 -6.30 -1.61
CA LEU A 111 -0.32 -5.86 -2.68
C LEU A 111 0.16 -4.49 -3.13
N ALA A 112 0.21 -4.28 -4.44
CA ALA A 112 0.54 -2.98 -4.98
C ALA A 112 -0.46 -2.63 -6.08
N LEU A 113 -0.90 -1.38 -6.08
CA LEU A 113 -1.84 -0.90 -7.07
C LEU A 113 -1.60 0.57 -7.35
N VAL A 114 -2.12 1.03 -8.50
CA VAL A 114 -2.14 2.45 -8.83
C VAL A 114 -3.59 2.88 -8.82
N LEU A 115 -3.89 3.97 -8.12
CA LEU A 115 -5.25 4.49 -8.12
C LEU A 115 -5.64 4.88 -9.54
N PRO A 116 -6.83 4.47 -9.99
CA PRO A 116 -7.27 4.79 -11.36
C PRO A 116 -7.20 6.28 -11.65
N SER A 117 -6.78 6.61 -12.86
CA SER A 117 -6.66 7.98 -13.36
C SER A 117 -5.63 8.81 -12.62
N THR A 118 -4.69 8.18 -11.94
CA THR A 118 -3.61 8.86 -11.24
C THR A 118 -2.29 8.14 -11.45
N ARG A 119 -1.22 8.76 -10.98
CA ARG A 119 0.10 8.13 -10.89
C ARG A 119 0.44 7.74 -9.46
N LYS A 120 -0.55 7.75 -8.59
CA LYS A 120 -0.35 7.44 -7.17
C LYS A 120 -0.39 5.94 -6.95
N MET A 121 0.69 5.42 -6.41
CA MET A 121 0.83 3.99 -6.11
C MET A 121 0.63 3.77 -4.63
N LEU A 122 -0.14 2.74 -4.32
CA LEU A 122 -0.34 2.28 -2.94
C LEU A 122 0.25 0.89 -2.80
N ALA A 123 0.95 0.68 -1.70
CA ALA A 123 1.50 -0.62 -1.37
C ALA A 123 1.00 -1.03 0.01
N LEU A 124 0.47 -2.24 0.09
CA LEU A 124 -0.01 -2.82 1.33
C LEU A 124 0.86 -4.02 1.65
N SER A 125 1.36 -4.08 2.89
CA SER A 125 2.12 -5.23 3.38
C SER A 125 1.46 -5.75 4.64
N TYR A 126 1.07 -7.00 4.61
CA TYR A 126 0.43 -7.69 5.73
C TYR A 126 1.46 -8.66 6.28
N VAL A 127 1.97 -8.39 7.48
CA VAL A 127 3.17 -9.05 7.96
C VAL A 127 2.96 -9.74 9.30
N LYS A 128 3.74 -10.81 9.51
CA LYS A 128 3.73 -11.56 10.75
C LYS A 128 5.11 -12.17 10.97
N ALA A 129 5.49 -12.39 12.22
CA ALA A 129 6.77 -13.00 12.56
C ALA A 129 6.73 -14.54 12.47
N GLN A 130 5.55 -15.12 12.33
CA GLN A 130 5.36 -16.55 12.14
C GLN A 130 4.65 -16.79 10.83
N ALA A 131 4.60 -18.05 10.40
CA ALA A 131 3.96 -18.39 9.12
C ALA A 131 2.50 -17.91 9.08
N LEU A 132 2.11 -17.41 7.93
CA LEU A 132 0.74 -16.95 7.70
C LEU A 132 -0.12 -18.16 7.35
N GLY A 133 -1.10 -18.44 8.19
CA GLY A 133 -1.98 -19.58 8.03
C GLY A 133 -3.32 -19.20 7.45
N ALA A 134 -4.30 -20.09 7.65
CA ALA A 134 -5.64 -19.91 7.07
C ALA A 134 -6.36 -18.69 7.63
N ALA A 135 -6.23 -18.42 8.92
CA ALA A 135 -6.90 -17.27 9.52
C ALA A 135 -6.35 -15.96 8.97
N GLU A 136 -5.03 -15.88 8.81
CA GLU A 136 -4.38 -14.71 8.24
C GLU A 136 -4.75 -14.54 6.77
N ALA A 137 -4.79 -15.63 6.02
CA ALA A 137 -5.16 -15.56 4.61
C ALA A 137 -6.60 -15.08 4.44
N GLU A 138 -7.51 -15.51 5.30
CA GLU A 138 -8.89 -15.04 5.26
C GLU A 138 -8.99 -13.57 5.60
N HIS A 139 -8.28 -13.14 6.63
CA HIS A 139 -8.26 -11.73 7.03
C HIS A 139 -7.74 -10.86 5.88
N TRP A 140 -6.64 -11.28 5.27
CA TRP A 140 -6.05 -10.58 4.13
C TRP A 140 -7.03 -10.49 2.97
N SER A 141 -7.72 -11.59 2.67
CA SER A 141 -8.71 -11.62 1.60
C SER A 141 -9.84 -10.63 1.86
N ARG A 142 -10.34 -10.58 3.09
CA ARG A 142 -11.39 -9.62 3.45
C ARG A 142 -10.91 -8.18 3.27
N ILE A 143 -9.68 -7.89 3.66
CA ILE A 143 -9.14 -6.55 3.47
C ILE A 143 -9.15 -6.20 2.00
N LYS A 144 -8.60 -7.07 1.15
CA LYS A 144 -8.49 -6.79 -0.28
C LYS A 144 -9.85 -6.58 -0.94
N LEU A 145 -10.83 -7.38 -0.58
CA LEU A 145 -12.14 -7.34 -1.22
C LEU A 145 -13.03 -6.24 -0.68
N SER A 146 -12.69 -5.68 0.47
CA SER A 146 -13.48 -4.61 1.08
C SER A 146 -13.00 -3.21 0.71
N LEU A 147 -11.93 -3.10 -0.07
CA LEU A 147 -11.40 -1.78 -0.43
C LEU A 147 -12.43 -0.99 -1.20
N THR A 148 -12.58 0.25 -0.81
CA THR A 148 -13.47 1.20 -1.48
C THR A 148 -12.62 2.42 -1.82
N PHE A 149 -12.62 2.78 -3.09
CA PHE A 149 -11.72 3.82 -3.58
C PHE A 149 -12.47 5.14 -3.69
N ASP A 150 -12.43 5.90 -2.61
CA ASP A 150 -13.11 7.19 -2.53
C ASP A 150 -12.46 8.21 -3.45
N GLY A 151 -13.28 9.02 -4.09
CA GLY A 151 -12.77 10.07 -4.97
C GLY A 151 -12.19 9.57 -6.26
N VAL A 152 -12.29 8.30 -6.56
CA VAL A 152 -11.83 7.72 -7.82
C VAL A 152 -13.00 7.72 -8.78
N GLN A 153 -12.83 8.36 -9.91
CA GLN A 153 -13.87 8.50 -10.91
C GLN A 153 -13.51 7.76 -12.19
#